data_5e3d7b3b85231e5d3ae94321ff2bd033
#
_entry.id   5e3d7b3b85231e5d3ae94321ff2bd033
#
_cell.length_a   1.000
_cell.length_b   1.000
_cell.length_c   1.000
_cell.angle_alpha   90.00
_cell.angle_beta   90.00
_cell.angle_gamma   90.00
#
_symmetry.space_group_name_H-M   'P 1'
#
loop_
_entity.id
_entity.type
_entity.pdbx_description
1 polymer ?
#
loop_
_entity_poly.entity_id
_entity_poly.type
_entity_poly.pdbx_seq_one_letter_code
_entity_poly.pdbx_strand_id
1 'polypeptide(L)'
;MPVLPLKPFLAYKQSEFRIGGNPAEVFEFARRWRVFAENALTTAASLRAINDGGFLGDEGDRYRELIHGEFPNHLTITGEAHRGVSTAVTQYAEALTSAQTQMNALIVVALADHTAVQTAVANYNLCEANVVRAAATAKVATATAVATAALPGVNAITASTATAAQSELAAAQAAFEAAKAEHLRATTTFDADVAKGAGIKSTLSMEVDTAVAWIKTQARRRFEENPSWLQEKWEAFKDWVTKHSKEISDISDALQLIGALLAFTPLAPLGVFLELVGVGLKGLLWLTGNCSWGEFMFDLVTCLPGGKIFKALNGDKTGESVVESGESRESKSRQAWGETLIPGK
;
A
#
# COMPACT_ATOMS: atom_id res chain seq x y z
N MET A 1 -30.21 5.87 -30.65
CA MET A 1 -29.43 4.94 -29.81
C MET A 1 -28.78 5.75 -28.73
N PRO A 2 -28.59 5.25 -27.51
CA PRO A 2 -27.96 6.00 -26.45
C PRO A 2 -26.48 6.19 -26.75
N VAL A 3 -26.02 7.45 -26.68
CA VAL A 3 -24.60 7.82 -26.70
C VAL A 3 -23.88 7.03 -25.61
N LEU A 4 -22.87 6.24 -25.97
CA LEU A 4 -22.10 5.44 -25.01
C LEU A 4 -21.34 6.39 -24.05
N PRO A 5 -21.62 6.36 -22.73
CA PRO A 5 -20.92 7.21 -21.78
C PRO A 5 -19.50 6.67 -21.54
N LEU A 6 -18.48 7.40 -22.00
CA LEU A 6 -17.09 7.12 -21.67
C LEU A 6 -16.78 7.67 -20.26
N LYS A 7 -16.18 6.82 -19.42
CA LYS A 7 -15.63 7.29 -18.14
C LYS A 7 -14.48 8.27 -18.41
N PRO A 8 -14.37 9.37 -17.66
CA PRO A 8 -13.21 10.26 -17.74
C PRO A 8 -11.92 9.49 -17.43
N PHE A 9 -10.81 9.79 -18.10
CA PHE A 9 -9.50 9.12 -17.85
C PHE A 9 -9.07 9.19 -16.39
N LEU A 10 -9.39 10.29 -15.66
CA LEU A 10 -9.14 10.42 -14.23
C LEU A 10 -9.74 9.28 -13.39
N ALA A 11 -10.90 8.74 -13.76
CA ALA A 11 -11.51 7.61 -13.06
C ALA A 11 -10.69 6.32 -13.25
N TYR A 12 -10.17 6.07 -14.46
CA TYR A 12 -9.27 4.96 -14.74
C TYR A 12 -7.92 5.15 -14.05
N LYS A 13 -7.36 6.37 -14.05
CA LYS A 13 -6.10 6.68 -13.37
C LYS A 13 -6.17 6.43 -11.87
N GLN A 14 -7.32 6.66 -11.24
CA GLN A 14 -7.49 6.41 -9.79
C GLN A 14 -7.64 4.94 -9.45
N SER A 15 -8.32 4.14 -10.28
CA SER A 15 -8.62 2.73 -10.01
C SER A 15 -7.61 1.78 -10.65
N GLU A 16 -7.34 1.95 -11.95
CA GLU A 16 -6.58 0.98 -12.74
C GLU A 16 -5.09 1.31 -12.81
N PHE A 17 -4.72 2.59 -12.88
CA PHE A 17 -3.34 3.06 -13.08
C PHE A 17 -2.72 3.69 -11.83
N ARG A 18 -3.21 3.37 -10.61
CA ARG A 18 -2.62 3.87 -9.37
C ARG A 18 -1.92 2.76 -8.61
N ILE A 19 -0.65 3.01 -8.25
CA ILE A 19 0.10 2.24 -7.26
C ILE A 19 0.47 3.19 -6.12
N GLY A 20 -0.08 2.92 -4.93
CA GLY A 20 0.22 3.69 -3.72
C GLY A 20 1.52 3.23 -3.07
N GLY A 21 1.96 3.98 -2.04
CA GLY A 21 3.16 3.70 -1.26
C GLY A 21 4.31 4.64 -1.59
N ASN A 22 5.24 4.76 -0.64
CA ASN A 22 6.44 5.56 -0.77
C ASN A 22 7.67 4.64 -0.68
N PRO A 23 8.33 4.30 -1.80
CA PRO A 23 9.49 3.41 -1.79
C PRO A 23 10.63 3.92 -0.89
N ALA A 24 10.85 5.24 -0.83
CA ALA A 24 11.91 5.81 -0.01
C ALA A 24 11.69 5.55 1.50
N GLU A 25 10.46 5.65 1.97
CA GLU A 25 10.12 5.31 3.36
C GLU A 25 10.32 3.81 3.64
N VAL A 26 9.98 2.95 2.66
CA VAL A 26 10.17 1.50 2.78
C VAL A 26 11.67 1.16 2.82
N PHE A 27 12.50 1.78 1.98
CA PHE A 27 13.96 1.63 2.03
C PHE A 27 14.54 2.10 3.36
N GLU A 28 14.07 3.23 3.89
CA GLU A 28 14.53 3.74 5.19
C GLU A 28 14.13 2.78 6.33
N PHE A 29 12.94 2.21 6.26
CA PHE A 29 12.52 1.17 7.19
C PHE A 29 13.44 -0.06 7.12
N ALA A 30 13.73 -0.58 5.92
CA ALA A 30 14.67 -1.68 5.71
C ALA A 30 16.06 -1.36 6.26
N ARG A 31 16.55 -0.15 6.05
CA ARG A 31 17.84 0.33 6.57
C ARG A 31 17.92 0.24 8.09
N ARG A 32 16.87 0.64 8.80
CA ARG A 32 16.82 0.57 10.28
C ARG A 32 16.92 -0.86 10.78
N TRP A 33 16.23 -1.80 10.14
CA TRP A 33 16.33 -3.22 10.46
C TRP A 33 17.74 -3.76 10.23
N ARG A 34 18.40 -3.32 9.16
CA ARG A 34 19.77 -3.71 8.87
C ARG A 34 20.76 -3.19 9.93
N VAL A 35 20.65 -1.92 10.31
CA VAL A 35 21.50 -1.32 11.35
C VAL A 35 21.33 -2.06 12.68
N PHE A 36 20.09 -2.39 13.04
CA PHE A 36 19.84 -3.20 14.24
C PHE A 36 20.50 -4.58 14.14
N ALA A 37 20.37 -5.25 13.00
CA ALA A 37 21.00 -6.54 12.76
C ALA A 37 22.54 -6.49 12.90
N GLU A 38 23.16 -5.50 12.29
CA GLU A 38 24.60 -5.28 12.33
C GLU A 38 25.07 -5.02 13.77
N ASN A 39 24.35 -4.18 14.52
CA ASN A 39 24.65 -3.92 15.92
C ASN A 39 24.54 -5.19 16.78
N ALA A 40 23.48 -5.98 16.61
CA ALA A 40 23.31 -7.24 17.35
C ALA A 40 24.44 -8.22 17.07
N LEU A 41 24.84 -8.38 15.80
CA LEU A 41 25.94 -9.26 15.40
C LEU A 41 27.29 -8.79 15.91
N THR A 42 27.55 -7.47 15.85
CA THR A 42 28.76 -6.86 16.39
C THR A 42 28.84 -7.04 17.89
N THR A 43 27.73 -6.82 18.60
CA THR A 43 27.66 -7.03 20.05
C THR A 43 27.91 -8.49 20.42
N ALA A 44 27.33 -9.45 19.65
CA ALA A 44 27.58 -10.87 19.83
C ALA A 44 29.06 -11.22 19.68
N ALA A 45 29.74 -10.65 18.68
CA ALA A 45 31.17 -10.84 18.47
C ALA A 45 31.99 -10.22 19.61
N SER A 46 31.64 -9.02 20.06
CA SER A 46 32.31 -8.34 21.18
C SER A 46 32.19 -9.10 22.51
N LEU A 47 30.99 -9.67 22.77
CA LEU A 47 30.78 -10.48 23.96
C LEU A 47 31.66 -11.74 23.96
N ARG A 48 31.77 -12.42 22.81
CA ARG A 48 32.65 -13.58 22.66
C ARG A 48 34.14 -13.24 22.85
N ALA A 49 34.53 -11.99 22.60
CA ALA A 49 35.92 -11.51 22.71
C ALA A 49 36.25 -11.00 24.09
N ILE A 50 35.29 -10.91 25.02
CA ILE A 50 35.59 -10.46 26.41
C ILE A 50 36.51 -11.47 27.09
N ASN A 51 37.62 -10.99 27.59
CA ASN A 51 38.53 -11.80 28.41
C ASN A 51 38.02 -11.83 29.85
N ASP A 52 37.70 -13.00 30.35
CA ASP A 52 37.11 -13.23 31.67
C ASP A 52 38.12 -13.09 32.84
N GLY A 53 39.38 -12.75 32.53
CA GLY A 53 40.40 -12.21 33.49
C GLY A 53 40.63 -12.98 34.79
N GLY A 54 40.16 -14.23 34.88
CA GLY A 54 40.37 -15.04 36.08
C GLY A 54 39.20 -15.05 37.07
N PHE A 55 37.98 -14.78 36.64
CA PHE A 55 36.78 -15.09 37.43
C PHE A 55 36.76 -16.60 37.71
N LEU A 56 37.05 -17.00 38.95
CA LEU A 56 37.18 -18.39 39.37
C LEU A 56 35.94 -18.83 40.19
N GLY A 57 35.60 -20.12 40.10
CA GLY A 57 34.47 -20.74 40.80
C GLY A 57 33.17 -20.83 40.02
N ASP A 58 32.16 -21.43 40.60
CA ASP A 58 30.87 -21.73 39.97
C ASP A 58 30.19 -20.50 39.34
N GLU A 59 30.33 -19.33 39.99
CA GLU A 59 29.79 -18.09 39.45
C GLU A 59 30.59 -17.58 38.24
N GLY A 60 31.89 -17.80 38.20
CA GLY A 60 32.74 -17.52 37.05
C GLY A 60 32.41 -18.43 35.86
N ASP A 61 32.13 -19.69 36.12
CA ASP A 61 31.72 -20.64 35.08
C ASP A 61 30.37 -20.25 34.49
N ARG A 62 29.39 -19.89 35.34
CA ARG A 62 28.10 -19.42 34.89
C ARG A 62 28.17 -18.09 34.14
N TYR A 63 29.04 -17.16 34.57
CA TYR A 63 29.30 -15.93 33.85
C TYR A 63 29.83 -16.22 32.43
N ARG A 64 30.81 -17.12 32.32
CA ARG A 64 31.37 -17.53 31.03
C ARG A 64 30.34 -18.16 30.12
N GLU A 65 29.50 -19.07 30.64
CA GLU A 65 28.42 -19.68 29.90
C GLU A 65 27.46 -18.62 29.34
N LEU A 66 27.05 -17.64 30.11
CA LEU A 66 26.19 -16.56 29.68
C LEU A 66 26.87 -15.64 28.67
N ILE A 67 28.07 -15.13 28.96
CA ILE A 67 28.69 -14.08 28.14
C ILE A 67 29.36 -14.63 26.88
N HIS A 68 29.88 -15.85 26.89
CA HIS A 68 30.52 -16.45 25.71
C HIS A 68 29.59 -17.40 24.95
N GLY A 69 28.51 -17.89 25.56
CA GLY A 69 27.58 -18.88 25.00
C GLY A 69 26.20 -18.32 24.70
N GLU A 70 25.37 -18.23 25.73
CA GLU A 70 23.94 -17.97 25.54
C GLU A 70 23.64 -16.60 24.92
N PHE A 71 24.14 -15.51 25.50
CA PHE A 71 23.84 -14.16 25.02
C PHE A 71 24.35 -13.92 23.60
N PRO A 72 25.61 -14.23 23.23
CA PRO A 72 26.07 -14.05 21.86
C PRO A 72 25.29 -14.89 20.83
N ASN A 73 24.85 -16.10 21.22
CA ASN A 73 24.05 -16.93 20.35
C ASN A 73 22.67 -16.32 20.09
N HIS A 74 21.99 -15.84 21.14
CA HIS A 74 20.71 -15.15 20.99
C HIS A 74 20.82 -13.87 20.17
N LEU A 75 21.86 -13.08 20.37
CA LEU A 75 22.11 -11.89 19.56
C LEU A 75 22.42 -12.23 18.11
N THR A 76 23.15 -13.32 17.87
CA THR A 76 23.43 -13.78 16.50
C THR A 76 22.13 -14.19 15.78
N ILE A 77 21.31 -15.05 16.40
CA ILE A 77 20.01 -15.47 15.82
C ILE A 77 19.12 -14.24 15.58
N THR A 78 19.06 -13.33 16.54
CA THR A 78 18.28 -12.09 16.41
C THR A 78 18.80 -11.22 15.27
N GLY A 79 20.12 -11.02 15.19
CA GLY A 79 20.75 -10.24 14.11
C GLY A 79 20.49 -10.82 12.74
N GLU A 80 20.64 -12.15 12.59
CA GLU A 80 20.36 -12.84 11.32
C GLU A 80 18.90 -12.74 10.90
N ALA A 81 17.95 -12.90 11.85
CA ALA A 81 16.53 -12.75 11.57
C ALA A 81 16.19 -11.32 11.10
N HIS A 82 16.73 -10.30 11.76
CA HIS A 82 16.51 -8.91 11.37
C HIS A 82 17.17 -8.55 10.04
N ARG A 83 18.34 -9.14 9.75
CA ARG A 83 18.98 -9.02 8.44
C ARG A 83 18.11 -9.62 7.35
N GLY A 84 17.51 -10.80 7.59
CA GLY A 84 16.58 -11.44 6.68
C GLY A 84 15.32 -10.58 6.41
N VAL A 85 14.75 -9.98 7.46
CA VAL A 85 13.62 -9.03 7.32
C VAL A 85 14.04 -7.81 6.51
N SER A 86 15.19 -7.20 6.80
CA SER A 86 15.71 -6.05 6.04
C SER A 86 15.84 -6.37 4.55
N THR A 87 16.35 -7.55 4.22
CA THR A 87 16.49 -8.00 2.82
C THR A 87 15.13 -8.11 2.14
N ALA A 88 14.14 -8.75 2.77
CA ALA A 88 12.79 -8.89 2.22
C ALA A 88 12.10 -7.53 1.99
N VAL A 89 12.24 -6.61 2.94
CA VAL A 89 11.67 -5.25 2.83
C VAL A 89 12.38 -4.45 1.74
N THR A 90 13.70 -4.61 1.57
CA THR A 90 14.45 -3.96 0.48
C THR A 90 13.97 -4.45 -0.89
N GLN A 91 13.82 -5.76 -1.06
CA GLN A 91 13.30 -6.34 -2.31
C GLN A 91 11.88 -5.83 -2.63
N TYR A 92 11.02 -5.74 -1.63
CA TYR A 92 9.69 -5.13 -1.80
C TYR A 92 9.79 -3.65 -2.22
N ALA A 93 10.68 -2.86 -1.63
CA ALA A 93 10.86 -1.45 -2.01
C ALA A 93 11.34 -1.28 -3.45
N GLU A 94 12.23 -2.18 -3.92
CA GLU A 94 12.69 -2.25 -5.30
C GLU A 94 11.55 -2.63 -6.26
N ALA A 95 10.77 -3.64 -5.91
CA ALA A 95 9.60 -4.04 -6.68
C ALA A 95 8.55 -2.92 -6.76
N LEU A 96 8.29 -2.21 -5.66
CA LEU A 96 7.39 -1.05 -5.63
C LEU A 96 7.89 0.08 -6.53
N THR A 97 9.18 0.40 -6.48
CA THR A 97 9.81 1.41 -7.35
C THR A 97 9.66 1.05 -8.82
N SER A 98 9.95 -0.22 -9.16
CA SER A 98 9.81 -0.74 -10.51
C SER A 98 8.36 -0.68 -11.00
N ALA A 99 7.42 -1.13 -10.18
CA ALA A 99 5.99 -1.12 -10.52
C ALA A 99 5.46 0.32 -10.72
N GLN A 100 5.85 1.27 -9.88
CA GLN A 100 5.48 2.68 -10.05
C GLN A 100 6.08 3.28 -11.32
N THR A 101 7.32 2.96 -11.64
CA THR A 101 7.98 3.41 -12.87
C THR A 101 7.29 2.89 -14.12
N GLN A 102 6.99 1.59 -14.16
CA GLN A 102 6.26 0.96 -15.26
C GLN A 102 4.83 1.53 -15.39
N MET A 103 4.14 1.73 -14.28
CA MET A 103 2.80 2.30 -14.27
C MET A 103 2.80 3.75 -14.78
N ASN A 104 3.78 4.57 -14.39
CA ASN A 104 3.89 5.94 -14.86
C ASN A 104 4.15 6.01 -16.36
N ALA A 105 4.97 5.11 -16.90
CA ALA A 105 5.19 5.01 -18.34
C ALA A 105 3.90 4.57 -19.07
N LEU A 106 3.18 3.60 -18.52
CA LEU A 106 1.92 3.13 -19.09
C LEU A 106 0.83 4.21 -19.11
N ILE A 107 0.75 5.06 -18.07
CA ILE A 107 -0.22 6.17 -17.99
C ILE A 107 -0.11 7.09 -19.21
N VAL A 108 1.09 7.37 -19.68
CA VAL A 108 1.31 8.26 -20.83
C VAL A 108 0.71 7.65 -22.09
N VAL A 109 0.91 6.35 -22.33
CA VAL A 109 0.36 5.62 -23.47
C VAL A 109 -1.17 5.52 -23.35
N ALA A 110 -1.64 5.06 -22.20
CA ALA A 110 -3.07 4.87 -21.95
C ALA A 110 -3.89 6.18 -22.06
N LEU A 111 -3.29 7.33 -21.74
CA LEU A 111 -3.93 8.64 -21.92
C LEU A 111 -4.11 8.98 -23.43
N ALA A 112 -3.09 8.68 -24.23
CA ALA A 112 -3.17 8.89 -25.67
C ALA A 112 -4.22 7.95 -26.31
N ASP A 113 -4.24 6.67 -25.91
CA ASP A 113 -5.19 5.69 -26.43
C ASP A 113 -6.61 5.98 -25.95
N HIS A 114 -6.80 6.44 -24.72
CA HIS A 114 -8.12 6.92 -24.26
C HIS A 114 -8.61 8.12 -25.07
N THR A 115 -7.72 9.05 -25.43
CA THR A 115 -8.06 10.19 -26.30
C THR A 115 -8.44 9.72 -27.72
N ALA A 116 -7.76 8.70 -28.23
CA ALA A 116 -8.14 8.07 -29.51
C ALA A 116 -9.53 7.43 -29.44
N VAL A 117 -9.89 6.75 -28.33
CA VAL A 117 -11.25 6.22 -28.12
C VAL A 117 -12.28 7.35 -28.12
N GLN A 118 -12.03 8.46 -27.44
CA GLN A 118 -12.95 9.62 -27.43
C GLN A 118 -13.16 10.17 -28.82
N THR A 119 -12.09 10.32 -29.63
CA THR A 119 -12.15 10.78 -30.99
C THR A 119 -12.94 9.81 -31.88
N ALA A 120 -12.68 8.51 -31.73
CA ALA A 120 -13.38 7.47 -32.49
C ALA A 120 -14.87 7.43 -32.16
N VAL A 121 -15.30 7.61 -30.91
CA VAL A 121 -16.67 7.73 -30.47
C VAL A 121 -17.35 8.94 -31.09
N ALA A 122 -16.70 10.11 -31.10
CA ALA A 122 -17.23 11.32 -31.69
C ALA A 122 -17.46 11.13 -33.23
N ASN A 123 -16.50 10.51 -33.91
CA ASN A 123 -16.59 10.20 -35.32
C ASN A 123 -17.71 9.18 -35.62
N TYR A 124 -17.83 8.13 -34.81
CA TYR A 124 -18.89 7.15 -34.90
C TYR A 124 -20.30 7.81 -34.82
N ASN A 125 -20.51 8.66 -33.80
CA ASN A 125 -21.80 9.37 -33.64
C ASN A 125 -22.09 10.32 -34.81
N LEU A 126 -21.06 10.99 -35.34
CA LEU A 126 -21.22 11.85 -36.53
C LEU A 126 -21.58 11.06 -37.77
N CYS A 127 -20.93 9.93 -38.05
CA CYS A 127 -21.21 9.08 -39.17
C CYS A 127 -22.63 8.45 -39.07
N GLU A 128 -23.05 8.03 -37.87
CA GLU A 128 -24.41 7.54 -37.61
C GLU A 128 -25.46 8.61 -37.99
N ALA A 129 -25.27 9.85 -37.54
CA ALA A 129 -26.17 10.95 -37.86
C ALA A 129 -26.20 11.25 -39.38
N ASN A 130 -25.08 11.12 -40.08
CA ASN A 130 -24.99 11.28 -41.51
C ASN A 130 -25.77 10.19 -42.27
N VAL A 131 -25.69 8.91 -41.83
CA VAL A 131 -26.48 7.83 -42.39
C VAL A 131 -27.98 8.11 -42.26
N VAL A 132 -28.45 8.52 -41.07
CA VAL A 132 -29.85 8.87 -40.82
C VAL A 132 -30.31 9.99 -41.74
N ARG A 133 -29.49 11.04 -41.92
CA ARG A 133 -29.79 12.16 -42.81
C ARG A 133 -29.85 11.72 -44.27
N ALA A 134 -28.83 11.01 -44.76
CA ALA A 134 -28.76 10.51 -46.12
C ALA A 134 -29.93 9.55 -46.46
N ALA A 135 -30.28 8.70 -45.51
CA ALA A 135 -31.46 7.80 -45.67
C ALA A 135 -32.78 8.58 -45.83
N ALA A 136 -32.99 9.63 -45.05
CA ALA A 136 -34.15 10.50 -45.15
C ALA A 136 -34.19 11.20 -46.52
N THR A 137 -33.03 11.74 -46.96
CA THR A 137 -32.91 12.40 -48.29
C THR A 137 -33.17 11.41 -49.42
N ALA A 138 -32.60 10.22 -49.40
CA ALA A 138 -32.79 9.18 -50.40
C ALA A 138 -34.28 8.74 -50.48
N LYS A 139 -34.91 8.60 -49.31
CA LYS A 139 -36.37 8.25 -49.27
C LYS A 139 -37.24 9.32 -49.93
N VAL A 140 -37.02 10.59 -49.66
CA VAL A 140 -37.74 11.72 -50.25
C VAL A 140 -37.47 11.80 -51.75
N ALA A 141 -36.20 11.73 -52.17
CA ALA A 141 -35.83 11.77 -53.58
C ALA A 141 -36.45 10.62 -54.39
N THR A 142 -36.43 9.41 -53.86
CA THR A 142 -37.05 8.24 -54.49
C THR A 142 -38.59 8.39 -54.59
N ALA A 143 -39.23 8.88 -53.53
CA ALA A 143 -40.69 9.11 -53.55
C ALA A 143 -41.05 10.19 -54.59
N THR A 144 -40.26 11.26 -54.72
CA THR A 144 -40.47 12.30 -55.73
C THR A 144 -40.28 11.78 -57.14
N ALA A 145 -39.27 10.96 -57.40
CA ALA A 145 -39.00 10.33 -58.69
C ALA A 145 -40.18 9.42 -59.13
N VAL A 146 -40.75 8.62 -58.21
CA VAL A 146 -41.90 7.79 -58.42
C VAL A 146 -43.10 8.65 -58.72
N ALA A 147 -43.40 9.70 -57.99
CA ALA A 147 -44.55 10.58 -58.16
C ALA A 147 -44.53 11.34 -59.51
N THR A 148 -43.32 11.65 -60.03
CA THR A 148 -43.13 12.41 -61.27
C THR A 148 -42.84 11.53 -62.50
N ALA A 149 -42.87 10.20 -62.36
CA ALA A 149 -42.48 9.26 -63.40
C ALA A 149 -43.31 9.40 -64.69
N ALA A 150 -44.58 9.85 -64.62
CA ALA A 150 -45.45 10.09 -65.70
C ALA A 150 -45.36 11.46 -66.40
N LEU A 151 -44.47 12.39 -65.84
CA LEU A 151 -44.36 13.75 -66.36
C LEU A 151 -43.13 13.89 -67.31
N PRO A 152 -43.39 14.11 -68.67
CA PRO A 152 -42.32 14.21 -69.63
C PRO A 152 -41.32 15.37 -69.26
N GLY A 153 -40.04 15.09 -69.30
CA GLY A 153 -38.97 16.07 -69.04
C GLY A 153 -38.61 16.28 -67.55
N VAL A 154 -39.52 15.99 -66.62
CA VAL A 154 -39.28 16.07 -65.14
C VAL A 154 -38.73 14.75 -64.60
N ASN A 155 -39.17 13.63 -65.17
CA ASN A 155 -38.76 12.29 -64.66
C ASN A 155 -37.26 12.03 -64.76
N ALA A 156 -36.59 12.49 -65.78
CA ALA A 156 -35.12 12.30 -65.94
C ALA A 156 -34.33 13.03 -64.87
N ILE A 157 -34.76 14.25 -64.52
CA ILE A 157 -34.08 15.05 -63.43
C ILE A 157 -34.34 14.42 -62.06
N THR A 158 -35.61 14.01 -61.81
CA THR A 158 -35.93 13.42 -60.48
C THR A 158 -35.32 12.03 -60.34
N ALA A 159 -35.22 11.22 -61.39
CA ALA A 159 -34.52 9.94 -61.37
C ALA A 159 -33.02 10.10 -61.14
N SER A 160 -32.36 11.10 -61.75
CA SER A 160 -30.93 11.37 -61.48
C SER A 160 -30.69 11.85 -60.07
N THR A 161 -31.61 12.67 -59.50
CA THR A 161 -31.52 13.13 -58.12
C THR A 161 -31.70 11.96 -57.14
N ALA A 162 -32.62 11.02 -57.41
CA ALA A 162 -32.80 9.83 -56.59
C ALA A 162 -31.58 8.91 -56.64
N THR A 163 -30.92 8.73 -57.80
CA THR A 163 -29.69 7.95 -57.94
C THR A 163 -28.55 8.60 -57.15
N ALA A 164 -28.40 9.92 -57.24
CA ALA A 164 -27.39 10.65 -56.47
C ALA A 164 -27.61 10.50 -54.97
N ALA A 165 -28.84 10.65 -54.48
CA ALA A 165 -29.17 10.48 -53.07
C ALA A 165 -28.95 9.04 -52.55
N GLN A 166 -29.19 8.03 -53.38
CA GLN A 166 -28.85 6.64 -53.04
C GLN A 166 -27.34 6.42 -52.99
N SER A 167 -26.56 7.05 -53.89
CA SER A 167 -25.09 7.00 -53.83
C SER A 167 -24.54 7.67 -52.59
N GLU A 168 -25.09 8.82 -52.16
CA GLU A 168 -24.73 9.48 -50.89
C GLU A 168 -25.07 8.60 -49.69
N LEU A 169 -26.21 7.91 -49.67
CA LEU A 169 -26.55 6.97 -48.63
C LEU A 169 -25.55 5.81 -48.54
N ALA A 170 -25.18 5.23 -49.69
CA ALA A 170 -24.17 4.17 -49.72
C ALA A 170 -22.80 4.64 -49.21
N ALA A 171 -22.39 5.85 -49.58
CA ALA A 171 -21.14 6.46 -49.09
C ALA A 171 -21.18 6.73 -47.55
N ALA A 172 -22.33 7.23 -47.07
CA ALA A 172 -22.51 7.45 -45.61
C ALA A 172 -22.49 6.14 -44.83
N GLN A 173 -23.10 5.07 -45.36
CA GLN A 173 -23.05 3.75 -44.74
C GLN A 173 -21.63 3.17 -44.71
N ALA A 174 -20.85 3.30 -45.77
CA ALA A 174 -19.46 2.88 -45.81
C ALA A 174 -18.60 3.64 -44.81
N ALA A 175 -18.80 4.96 -44.68
CA ALA A 175 -18.12 5.77 -43.70
C ALA A 175 -18.46 5.38 -42.25
N PHE A 176 -19.73 5.03 -41.99
CA PHE A 176 -20.18 4.55 -40.70
C PHE A 176 -19.54 3.20 -40.31
N GLU A 177 -19.48 2.23 -41.23
CA GLU A 177 -18.81 0.95 -40.95
C GLU A 177 -17.31 1.14 -40.72
N ALA A 178 -16.67 2.05 -41.43
CA ALA A 178 -15.26 2.41 -41.16
C ALA A 178 -15.09 3.05 -39.78
N ALA A 179 -15.96 3.98 -39.38
CA ALA A 179 -15.91 4.61 -38.05
C ALA A 179 -16.18 3.59 -36.93
N LYS A 180 -17.06 2.62 -37.15
CA LYS A 180 -17.34 1.52 -36.22
C LYS A 180 -16.11 0.62 -36.03
N ALA A 181 -15.42 0.27 -37.10
CA ALA A 181 -14.18 -0.52 -37.05
C ALA A 181 -13.09 0.23 -36.28
N GLU A 182 -12.95 1.53 -36.54
CA GLU A 182 -11.98 2.38 -35.83
C GLU A 182 -12.27 2.49 -34.31
N HIS A 183 -13.54 2.68 -33.93
CA HIS A 183 -13.98 2.69 -32.56
C HIS A 183 -13.65 1.36 -31.86
N LEU A 184 -13.94 0.23 -32.47
CA LEU A 184 -13.60 -1.08 -31.93
C LEU A 184 -12.09 -1.25 -31.74
N ARG A 185 -11.29 -0.83 -32.73
CA ARG A 185 -9.81 -0.90 -32.64
C ARG A 185 -9.29 -0.04 -31.51
N ALA A 186 -9.70 1.22 -31.42
CA ALA A 186 -9.25 2.14 -30.37
C ALA A 186 -9.63 1.60 -28.97
N THR A 187 -10.84 1.10 -28.79
CA THR A 187 -11.29 0.51 -27.53
C THR A 187 -10.46 -0.72 -27.16
N THR A 188 -10.21 -1.61 -28.10
CA THR A 188 -9.39 -2.82 -27.86
C THR A 188 -7.96 -2.45 -27.45
N THR A 189 -7.36 -1.40 -28.05
CA THR A 189 -6.01 -0.93 -27.67
C THR A 189 -6.00 -0.38 -26.25
N PHE A 190 -6.97 0.46 -25.88
CA PHE A 190 -7.07 1.00 -24.54
C PHE A 190 -7.34 -0.08 -23.48
N ASP A 191 -8.21 -1.06 -23.78
CA ASP A 191 -8.49 -2.18 -22.89
C ASP A 191 -7.23 -3.04 -22.65
N ALA A 192 -6.37 -3.17 -23.66
CA ALA A 192 -5.09 -3.84 -23.51
C ALA A 192 -4.16 -3.09 -22.53
N ASP A 193 -4.19 -1.76 -22.50
CA ASP A 193 -3.42 -0.98 -21.53
C ASP A 193 -3.97 -1.11 -20.12
N VAL A 194 -5.29 -1.15 -19.94
CA VAL A 194 -5.92 -1.48 -18.66
C VAL A 194 -5.47 -2.85 -18.16
N ALA A 195 -5.45 -3.84 -19.04
CA ALA A 195 -4.96 -5.19 -18.72
C ALA A 195 -3.48 -5.21 -18.32
N LYS A 196 -2.61 -4.45 -19.01
CA LYS A 196 -1.20 -4.28 -18.61
C LYS A 196 -1.08 -3.66 -17.21
N GLY A 197 -1.88 -2.64 -16.90
CA GLY A 197 -1.92 -2.02 -15.57
C GLY A 197 -2.29 -3.03 -14.48
N ALA A 198 -3.29 -3.87 -14.73
CA ALA A 198 -3.68 -4.96 -13.85
C ALA A 198 -2.55 -5.99 -13.68
N GLY A 199 -1.82 -6.32 -14.75
CA GLY A 199 -0.65 -7.19 -14.72
C GLY A 199 0.48 -6.65 -13.83
N ILE A 200 0.81 -5.36 -13.92
CA ILE A 200 1.82 -4.72 -13.06
C ILE A 200 1.41 -4.82 -11.58
N LYS A 201 0.15 -4.57 -11.25
CA LYS A 201 -0.37 -4.70 -9.87
C LYS A 201 -0.32 -6.13 -9.37
N SER A 202 -0.67 -7.10 -10.21
CA SER A 202 -0.61 -8.53 -9.87
C SER A 202 0.82 -8.98 -9.57
N THR A 203 1.79 -8.55 -10.38
CA THR A 203 3.22 -8.83 -10.13
C THR A 203 3.67 -8.24 -8.80
N LEU A 204 3.32 -6.97 -8.52
CA LEU A 204 3.64 -6.35 -7.23
C LEU A 204 3.00 -7.09 -6.06
N SER A 205 1.76 -7.57 -6.19
CA SER A 205 1.09 -8.36 -5.15
C SER A 205 1.85 -9.66 -4.84
N MET A 206 2.37 -10.36 -5.86
CA MET A 206 3.17 -11.56 -5.66
C MET A 206 4.49 -11.28 -4.93
N GLU A 207 5.11 -10.13 -5.20
CA GLU A 207 6.33 -9.71 -4.49
C GLU A 207 6.02 -9.38 -3.00
N VAL A 208 4.87 -8.76 -2.72
CA VAL A 208 4.40 -8.56 -1.34
C VAL A 208 4.21 -9.89 -0.62
N ASP A 209 3.52 -10.84 -1.24
CA ASP A 209 3.27 -12.16 -0.65
C ASP A 209 4.58 -12.91 -0.39
N THR A 210 5.54 -12.81 -1.31
CA THR A 210 6.88 -13.37 -1.16
C THR A 210 7.62 -12.75 0.01
N ALA A 211 7.63 -11.43 0.13
CA ALA A 211 8.26 -10.74 1.24
C ALA A 211 7.61 -11.11 2.58
N VAL A 212 6.27 -11.17 2.65
CA VAL A 212 5.53 -11.58 3.85
C VAL A 212 5.84 -13.03 4.23
N ALA A 213 5.89 -13.96 3.28
CA ALA A 213 6.24 -15.36 3.54
C ALA A 213 7.67 -15.49 4.08
N TRP A 214 8.61 -14.73 3.52
CA TRP A 214 9.99 -14.70 3.98
C TRP A 214 10.10 -14.17 5.42
N ILE A 215 9.45 -13.05 5.72
CA ILE A 215 9.41 -12.46 7.08
C ILE A 215 8.84 -13.46 8.09
N LYS A 216 7.73 -14.13 7.74
CA LYS A 216 7.13 -15.18 8.59
C LYS A 216 8.11 -16.36 8.83
N THR A 217 8.86 -16.75 7.82
CA THR A 217 9.87 -17.82 7.94
C THR A 217 10.98 -17.41 8.90
N GLN A 218 11.49 -16.17 8.79
CA GLN A 218 12.52 -15.68 9.71
C GLN A 218 11.99 -15.57 11.15
N ALA A 219 10.74 -15.15 11.32
CA ALA A 219 10.10 -15.08 12.63
C ALA A 219 9.94 -16.47 13.28
N ARG A 220 9.60 -17.49 12.49
CA ARG A 220 9.43 -18.88 12.98
C ARG A 220 10.76 -19.51 13.42
N ARG A 221 11.86 -19.32 12.68
CA ARG A 221 13.18 -19.82 13.07
C ARG A 221 13.59 -19.42 14.48
N ARG A 222 13.12 -18.29 14.96
CA ARG A 222 13.36 -17.81 16.32
C ARG A 222 12.69 -18.65 17.42
N PHE A 223 11.59 -19.32 17.12
CA PHE A 223 10.78 -20.03 18.11
C PHE A 223 10.97 -21.54 18.10
N GLU A 224 11.53 -22.10 17.04
CA GLU A 224 11.65 -23.56 16.89
C GLU A 224 12.92 -24.15 17.57
N GLU A 225 13.95 -23.34 17.86
CA GLU A 225 15.23 -23.84 18.34
C GLU A 225 15.28 -24.19 19.83
N ASN A 226 14.31 -23.77 20.69
CA ASN A 226 14.27 -24.22 22.09
C ASN A 226 12.88 -24.03 22.79
N PRO A 227 11.88 -24.88 22.53
CA PRO A 227 10.53 -24.66 23.08
C PRO A 227 10.42 -24.89 24.60
N SER A 228 11.12 -25.87 25.17
CA SER A 228 10.89 -26.26 26.58
C SER A 228 11.63 -25.37 27.59
N TRP A 229 12.89 -25.04 27.34
CA TRP A 229 13.70 -24.17 28.22
C TRP A 229 13.22 -22.71 28.20
N LEU A 230 12.88 -22.20 26.99
CA LEU A 230 12.31 -20.85 26.84
C LEU A 230 10.96 -20.72 27.55
N GLN A 231 10.15 -21.76 27.57
CA GLN A 231 8.82 -21.71 28.19
C GLN A 231 8.91 -21.67 29.71
N GLU A 232 9.78 -22.49 30.32
CA GLU A 232 9.97 -22.51 31.77
C GLU A 232 10.65 -21.23 32.27
N LYS A 233 11.71 -20.77 31.60
CA LYS A 233 12.38 -19.52 31.90
C LYS A 233 11.54 -18.28 31.58
N TRP A 234 10.67 -18.38 30.56
CA TRP A 234 9.77 -17.30 30.19
C TRP A 234 8.68 -17.08 31.24
N GLU A 235 8.11 -18.13 31.82
CA GLU A 235 7.14 -17.98 32.89
C GLU A 235 7.80 -17.38 34.16
N ALA A 236 8.95 -17.90 34.56
CA ALA A 236 9.70 -17.33 35.69
C ALA A 236 10.13 -15.88 35.44
N PHE A 237 10.46 -15.55 34.19
CA PHE A 237 10.80 -14.21 33.77
C PHE A 237 9.56 -13.28 33.74
N LYS A 238 8.44 -13.72 33.23
CA LYS A 238 7.17 -12.98 33.31
C LYS A 238 6.79 -12.65 34.75
N ASP A 239 6.89 -13.64 35.65
CA ASP A 239 6.60 -13.44 37.06
C ASP A 239 7.54 -12.40 37.69
N TRP A 240 8.83 -12.47 37.36
CA TRP A 240 9.81 -11.48 37.82
C TRP A 240 9.50 -10.08 37.26
N VAL A 241 9.24 -9.95 35.95
CA VAL A 241 8.87 -8.68 35.30
C VAL A 241 7.57 -8.13 35.88
N THR A 242 6.57 -8.97 36.11
CA THR A 242 5.30 -8.56 36.71
C THR A 242 5.50 -8.03 38.12
N LYS A 243 6.33 -8.70 38.92
CA LYS A 243 6.69 -8.27 40.29
C LYS A 243 7.44 -6.96 40.34
N HIS A 244 8.27 -6.67 39.32
CA HIS A 244 9.11 -5.47 39.25
C HIS A 244 8.65 -4.50 38.15
N SER A 245 7.41 -4.65 37.66
CA SER A 245 6.91 -3.88 36.52
C SER A 245 6.94 -2.38 36.71
N LYS A 246 6.67 -1.91 37.94
CA LYS A 246 6.73 -0.49 38.29
C LYS A 246 8.18 0.03 38.25
N GLU A 247 9.12 -0.70 38.86
CA GLU A 247 10.54 -0.31 38.86
C GLU A 247 11.13 -0.34 37.45
N ILE A 248 10.75 -1.33 36.62
CA ILE A 248 11.15 -1.42 35.22
C ILE A 248 10.59 -0.25 34.41
N SER A 249 9.32 0.13 34.67
CA SER A 249 8.72 1.31 34.02
C SER A 249 9.43 2.59 34.41
N ASP A 250 9.67 2.78 35.70
CA ASP A 250 10.37 3.97 36.23
C ASP A 250 11.80 4.08 35.69
N ILE A 251 12.53 2.95 35.59
CA ILE A 251 13.86 2.89 34.96
C ILE A 251 13.78 3.20 33.46
N SER A 252 12.80 2.64 32.75
CA SER A 252 12.58 2.89 31.32
C SER A 252 12.36 4.38 31.06
N ASP A 253 11.48 5.01 31.83
CA ASP A 253 11.15 6.43 31.69
C ASP A 253 12.36 7.32 32.03
N ALA A 254 13.13 6.97 33.08
CA ALA A 254 14.38 7.65 33.42
C ALA A 254 15.44 7.53 32.32
N LEU A 255 15.63 6.35 31.74
CA LEU A 255 16.57 6.14 30.63
C LEU A 255 16.19 6.93 29.38
N GLN A 256 14.90 6.98 29.04
CA GLN A 256 14.41 7.78 27.93
C GLN A 256 14.63 9.28 28.18
N LEU A 257 14.38 9.77 29.40
CA LEU A 257 14.61 11.16 29.78
C LEU A 257 16.10 11.53 29.69
N ILE A 258 16.99 10.68 30.27
CA ILE A 258 18.43 10.88 30.20
C ILE A 258 18.92 10.83 28.75
N GLY A 259 18.42 9.88 27.96
CA GLY A 259 18.72 9.76 26.54
C GLY A 259 18.34 11.01 25.76
N ALA A 260 17.15 11.54 26.01
CA ALA A 260 16.68 12.79 25.39
C ALA A 260 17.55 14.00 25.77
N LEU A 261 17.97 14.11 27.02
CA LEU A 261 18.87 15.18 27.46
C LEU A 261 20.25 15.07 26.80
N LEU A 262 20.81 13.87 26.72
CA LEU A 262 22.13 13.63 26.12
C LEU A 262 22.13 13.83 24.59
N ALA A 263 20.99 13.71 23.92
CA ALA A 263 20.87 13.93 22.48
C ALA A 263 21.30 15.35 22.02
N PHE A 264 21.26 16.33 22.93
CA PHE A 264 21.71 17.72 22.68
C PHE A 264 23.15 17.99 23.12
N THR A 265 23.91 16.96 23.46
CA THR A 265 25.30 17.07 23.91
C THR A 265 26.23 16.31 22.95
N PRO A 266 27.57 16.46 23.08
CA PRO A 266 28.52 15.62 22.35
C PRO A 266 28.39 14.11 22.65
N LEU A 267 27.63 13.74 23.69
CA LEU A 267 27.29 12.36 24.04
C LEU A 267 26.02 11.84 23.39
N ALA A 268 25.54 12.49 22.32
CA ALA A 268 24.32 12.07 21.58
C ALA A 268 24.27 10.57 21.21
N PRO A 269 25.36 9.90 20.79
CA PRO A 269 25.33 8.46 20.54
C PRO A 269 24.96 7.63 21.77
N LEU A 270 25.42 8.01 22.94
CA LEU A 270 25.07 7.37 24.23
C LEU A 270 23.58 7.65 24.56
N GLY A 271 23.10 8.86 24.28
CA GLY A 271 21.70 9.23 24.47
C GLY A 271 20.74 8.35 23.66
N VAL A 272 21.06 8.16 22.39
CA VAL A 272 20.29 7.26 21.50
C VAL A 272 20.30 5.80 22.01
N PHE A 273 21.44 5.33 22.50
CA PHE A 273 21.55 3.98 23.09
C PHE A 273 20.64 3.84 24.32
N LEU A 274 20.64 4.81 25.23
CA LEU A 274 19.82 4.78 26.44
C LEU A 274 18.30 4.85 26.11
N GLU A 275 17.91 5.65 25.12
CA GLU A 275 16.53 5.66 24.62
C GLU A 275 16.10 4.29 24.07
N LEU A 276 16.96 3.63 23.29
CA LEU A 276 16.69 2.30 22.74
C LEU A 276 16.56 1.23 23.84
N VAL A 277 17.39 1.30 24.88
CA VAL A 277 17.28 0.41 26.04
C VAL A 277 15.96 0.65 26.78
N GLY A 278 15.57 1.92 26.98
CA GLY A 278 14.30 2.28 27.59
C GLY A 278 13.10 1.72 26.82
N VAL A 279 13.08 1.88 25.48
CA VAL A 279 12.01 1.29 24.62
C VAL A 279 12.04 -0.23 24.67
N GLY A 280 13.22 -0.85 24.73
CA GLY A 280 13.36 -2.30 24.90
C GLY A 280 12.72 -2.79 26.20
N LEU A 281 12.89 -2.08 27.30
CA LEU A 281 12.25 -2.37 28.58
C LEU A 281 10.71 -2.23 28.52
N LYS A 282 10.19 -1.21 27.86
CA LYS A 282 8.74 -1.05 27.62
C LYS A 282 8.19 -2.15 26.70
N GLY A 283 8.94 -2.53 25.67
CA GLY A 283 8.60 -3.68 24.82
C GLY A 283 8.50 -4.99 25.61
N LEU A 284 9.37 -5.15 26.60
CA LEU A 284 9.35 -6.26 27.52
C LEU A 284 8.08 -6.26 28.39
N LEU A 285 7.72 -5.10 28.96
CA LEU A 285 6.48 -4.93 29.73
C LEU A 285 5.25 -5.23 28.89
N TRP A 286 5.22 -4.80 27.61
CA TRP A 286 4.15 -5.13 26.69
C TRP A 286 4.07 -6.64 26.40
N LEU A 287 5.19 -7.30 26.10
CA LEU A 287 5.25 -8.74 25.84
C LEU A 287 4.78 -9.59 27.03
N THR A 288 4.95 -9.07 28.25
CA THR A 288 4.51 -9.72 29.49
C THR A 288 3.11 -9.31 29.93
N GLY A 289 2.41 -8.45 29.15
CA GLY A 289 1.07 -7.97 29.45
C GLY A 289 0.98 -6.87 30.52
N ASN A 290 2.11 -6.29 30.91
CA ASN A 290 2.19 -5.25 31.95
C ASN A 290 2.21 -3.81 31.37
N CYS A 291 2.07 -3.66 30.05
CA CYS A 291 1.96 -2.38 29.34
C CYS A 291 1.01 -2.55 28.16
N SER A 292 0.24 -1.52 27.83
CA SER A 292 -0.68 -1.56 26.70
C SER A 292 0.08 -1.41 25.36
N TRP A 293 -0.48 -1.96 24.28
CA TRP A 293 0.05 -1.77 22.93
C TRP A 293 0.19 -0.29 22.57
N GLY A 294 -0.78 0.53 22.98
CA GLY A 294 -0.77 1.97 22.72
C GLY A 294 0.40 2.69 23.38
N GLU A 295 0.69 2.37 24.64
CA GLU A 295 1.84 2.91 25.39
C GLU A 295 3.17 2.50 24.76
N PHE A 296 3.34 1.21 24.43
CA PHE A 296 4.54 0.72 23.75
C PHE A 296 4.75 1.39 22.39
N MET A 297 3.71 1.49 21.56
CA MET A 297 3.79 2.14 20.24
C MET A 297 4.06 3.63 20.33
N PHE A 298 3.51 4.31 21.33
CA PHE A 298 3.77 5.72 21.57
C PHE A 298 5.27 5.96 21.87
N ASP A 299 5.85 5.16 22.75
CA ASP A 299 7.27 5.25 23.09
C ASP A 299 8.17 4.86 21.90
N LEU A 300 7.80 3.84 21.16
CA LEU A 300 8.51 3.43 19.94
C LEU A 300 8.53 4.55 18.88
N VAL A 301 7.40 5.21 18.64
CA VAL A 301 7.29 6.31 17.68
C VAL A 301 8.08 7.54 18.14
N THR A 302 8.08 7.83 19.44
CA THR A 302 8.80 8.99 19.99
C THR A 302 10.32 8.83 19.94
N CYS A 303 10.84 7.61 19.92
CA CYS A 303 12.28 7.32 19.74
C CYS A 303 12.77 7.40 18.29
N LEU A 304 11.86 7.49 17.30
CA LEU A 304 12.24 7.67 15.91
C LEU A 304 12.70 9.12 15.65
N PRO A 305 13.69 9.33 14.77
CA PRO A 305 14.06 10.67 14.32
C PRO A 305 12.85 11.43 13.77
N GLY A 306 12.47 12.53 14.41
CA GLY A 306 11.24 13.29 14.11
C GLY A 306 10.06 13.02 15.07
N GLY A 307 10.05 11.91 15.80
CA GLY A 307 9.00 11.61 16.80
C GLY A 307 9.00 12.54 18.00
N LYS A 308 10.18 13.08 18.35
CA LYS A 308 10.34 14.10 19.42
C LYS A 308 9.56 15.39 19.13
N ILE A 309 9.44 15.76 17.85
CA ILE A 309 8.62 16.93 17.42
C ILE A 309 7.14 16.63 17.66
N PHE A 310 6.71 15.39 17.44
CA PHE A 310 5.33 14.96 17.67
C PHE A 310 4.95 15.00 19.17
N LYS A 311 5.87 14.59 20.06
CA LYS A 311 5.69 14.67 21.53
C LYS A 311 5.66 16.13 22.02
N ALA A 312 6.48 17.00 21.45
CA ALA A 312 6.52 18.42 21.80
C ALA A 312 5.26 19.18 21.32
N LEU A 313 4.67 18.76 20.19
CA LEU A 313 3.46 19.36 19.64
C LEU A 313 2.17 18.84 20.30
N ASN A 314 2.16 17.61 20.81
CA ASN A 314 1.02 16.97 21.47
C ASN A 314 1.15 16.90 23.01
N GLY A 315 2.14 17.59 23.60
CA GLY A 315 2.37 17.62 25.03
C GLY A 315 1.10 17.99 25.79
N ASP A 316 0.76 17.22 26.79
CA ASP A 316 -0.24 17.40 27.85
C ASP A 316 -1.74 17.18 27.55
N LYS A 317 -2.17 16.76 26.36
CA LYS A 317 -3.61 16.55 26.12
C LYS A 317 -4.06 15.10 25.88
N THR A 318 -3.18 14.13 25.84
CA THR A 318 -3.52 12.74 25.45
C THR A 318 -3.64 11.75 26.61
N GLY A 319 -3.32 12.15 27.83
CA GLY A 319 -3.43 11.26 29.01
C GLY A 319 -4.85 11.06 29.54
N GLU A 320 -5.77 12.00 29.32
CA GLU A 320 -7.12 11.95 29.93
C GLU A 320 -8.28 11.77 28.92
N SER A 321 -8.08 12.01 27.63
CA SER A 321 -9.20 12.05 26.68
C SER A 321 -9.40 10.78 25.84
N VAL A 322 -8.51 9.81 25.89
CA VAL A 322 -8.62 8.57 25.07
C VAL A 322 -9.42 7.48 25.79
N VAL A 323 -9.53 7.53 27.11
CA VAL A 323 -10.30 6.53 27.89
C VAL A 323 -11.81 6.83 27.90
N GLU A 324 -12.21 8.10 27.78
CA GLU A 324 -13.66 8.45 27.78
C GLU A 324 -14.35 8.38 26.41
N SER A 325 -13.62 8.34 25.30
CA SER A 325 -14.22 8.28 23.96
C SER A 325 -14.54 6.87 23.46
N GLY A 326 -14.08 5.82 24.14
CA GLY A 326 -14.33 4.41 23.77
C GLY A 326 -15.73 3.92 24.12
N GLU A 327 -16.31 4.34 25.24
CA GLU A 327 -17.60 3.85 25.69
C GLU A 327 -18.81 4.61 25.14
N SER A 328 -18.64 5.83 24.67
CA SER A 328 -19.77 6.66 24.22
C SER A 328 -20.14 6.44 22.72
N ARG A 329 -19.34 5.74 21.94
CA ARG A 329 -19.63 5.49 20.51
C ARG A 329 -20.41 4.22 20.22
N GLU A 330 -20.36 3.23 21.12
CA GLU A 330 -21.08 1.98 20.92
C GLU A 330 -22.57 2.07 21.26
N SER A 331 -22.96 2.97 22.13
CA SER A 331 -24.37 3.18 22.50
C SER A 331 -25.18 4.01 21.49
N LYS A 332 -24.53 4.88 20.72
CA LYS A 332 -25.21 5.71 19.70
C LYS A 332 -25.42 5.02 18.35
N SER A 333 -24.65 3.98 18.01
CA SER A 333 -24.85 3.23 16.76
C SER A 333 -26.01 2.24 16.82
N ARG A 334 -26.45 1.83 18.01
CA ARG A 334 -27.61 0.94 18.17
C ARG A 334 -28.97 1.65 18.18
N GLN A 335 -29.00 2.96 18.37
CA GLN A 335 -30.24 3.74 18.33
C GLN A 335 -30.60 4.28 16.94
N ALA A 336 -29.68 4.31 15.98
CA ALA A 336 -29.93 4.81 14.63
C ALA A 336 -30.49 3.79 13.64
N TRP A 337 -30.63 2.50 14.01
CA TRP A 337 -31.13 1.44 13.13
C TRP A 337 -32.50 0.88 13.55
N GLY A 338 -33.17 1.51 14.51
CA GLY A 338 -34.43 1.02 15.10
C GLY A 338 -35.73 1.65 14.59
N GLU A 339 -35.68 2.71 13.81
CA GLU A 339 -36.91 3.42 13.42
C GLU A 339 -36.97 3.78 11.93
N THR A 340 -37.02 2.82 11.04
CA THR A 340 -37.56 3.04 9.70
C THR A 340 -37.99 1.71 9.07
N LEU A 341 -39.10 1.18 9.55
CA LEU A 341 -39.92 0.26 8.73
C LEU A 341 -41.32 0.22 9.36
N ILE A 342 -42.29 0.73 8.62
CA ILE A 342 -43.67 0.48 8.35
C ILE A 342 -44.40 1.82 8.18
N PRO A 343 -45.03 2.05 7.00
CA PRO A 343 -46.46 2.06 7.00
C PRO A 343 -47.02 1.19 5.88
N GLY A 344 -47.96 0.32 6.27
CA GLY A 344 -48.86 -0.32 5.33
C GLY A 344 -49.95 0.63 4.85
N LYS A 345 -50.33 0.49 3.68
CA LYS A 345 -51.64 0.23 3.09
C LYS A 345 -51.51 0.22 1.58
#